data_d48ac2fbde1da289db106b15c84031b3
#
_entry.id   d48ac2fbde1da289db106b15c84031b3
#
_cell.length_a   1.000
_cell.length_b   1.000
_cell.length_c   1.000
_cell.angle_alpha   90.00
_cell.angle_beta   90.00
_cell.angle_gamma   90.00
#
_symmetry.space_group_name_H-M   'P 1'
#
loop_
_entity.id
_entity.type
_entity.pdbx_description
1 polymer ?
#
loop_
_entity_poly.entity_id
_entity_poly.type
_entity_poly.pdbx_seq_one_letter_code
_entity_poly.pdbx_strand_id
1 'polypeptide(L)'
;MGNINKRQLILIIISIVLTGATLITAVFAWFTHSNAEQSIVFSTGTIEVEAELYQANDPDCDGVFDPATAYQLKTSAIEINNVVSGQIYSFKLVVKNQGTIPGSLKITLMNLPNMTINNALTLKYSELDQSTYANTKTVFPNGNFVIASMDSLSYASGSNETVLLFQIVVNKNLTNAHYGQTFVISTIKVELEQIPPTP
;
A
#
# COMPACT_ATOMS: atom_id res chain seq x y z
N MET A 1 -58.71 -24.50 13.94
CA MET A 1 -57.95 -23.25 13.68
C MET A 1 -58.12 -22.34 14.88
N GLY A 2 -57.11 -22.17 15.70
CA GLY A 2 -57.19 -21.37 16.93
C GLY A 2 -57.24 -19.90 16.56
N ASN A 3 -58.21 -19.17 17.16
CA ASN A 3 -58.33 -17.72 17.03
C ASN A 3 -57.10 -17.03 17.63
N ILE A 4 -56.24 -16.47 16.75
CA ILE A 4 -55.09 -15.69 17.18
C ILE A 4 -55.61 -14.38 17.80
N ASN A 5 -55.30 -14.19 19.08
CA ASN A 5 -55.69 -13.00 19.83
C ASN A 5 -54.99 -11.76 19.23
N LYS A 6 -55.66 -10.60 19.13
CA LYS A 6 -55.10 -9.36 18.56
C LYS A 6 -53.70 -9.02 19.16
N ARG A 7 -53.53 -9.28 20.47
CA ARG A 7 -52.22 -9.09 21.13
C ARG A 7 -51.15 -10.02 20.60
N GLN A 8 -51.47 -11.28 20.31
CA GLN A 8 -50.53 -12.23 19.73
C GLN A 8 -50.14 -11.82 18.31
N LEU A 9 -51.09 -11.34 17.51
CA LEU A 9 -50.82 -10.87 16.14
C LEU A 9 -49.86 -9.66 16.16
N ILE A 10 -50.08 -8.69 17.06
CA ILE A 10 -49.20 -7.51 17.23
C ILE A 10 -47.79 -7.95 17.64
N LEU A 11 -47.64 -8.88 18.57
CA LEU A 11 -46.35 -9.38 19.01
C LEU A 11 -45.58 -10.10 17.87
N ILE A 12 -46.30 -10.87 17.05
CA ILE A 12 -45.71 -11.53 15.88
C ILE A 12 -45.22 -10.49 14.86
N ILE A 13 -46.00 -9.46 14.56
CA ILE A 13 -45.59 -8.40 13.62
C ILE A 13 -44.37 -7.64 14.16
N ILE A 14 -44.37 -7.27 15.45
CA ILE A 14 -43.22 -6.60 16.07
C ILE A 14 -41.97 -7.48 16.01
N SER A 15 -42.10 -8.78 16.27
CA SER A 15 -41.01 -9.73 16.22
C SER A 15 -40.41 -9.85 14.79
N ILE A 16 -41.27 -9.92 13.77
CA ILE A 16 -40.84 -9.97 12.36
C ILE A 16 -40.07 -8.69 11.95
N VAL A 17 -40.63 -7.51 12.35
CA VAL A 17 -39.99 -6.22 12.04
C VAL A 17 -38.64 -6.10 12.76
N LEU A 18 -38.57 -6.51 14.02
CA LEU A 18 -37.30 -6.47 14.79
C LEU A 18 -36.25 -7.40 14.21
N THR A 19 -36.67 -8.63 13.85
CA THR A 19 -35.77 -9.59 13.20
C THR A 19 -35.28 -9.10 11.84
N GLY A 20 -36.15 -8.50 11.03
CA GLY A 20 -35.78 -7.90 9.74
C GLY A 20 -34.81 -6.75 9.91
N ALA A 21 -35.02 -5.86 10.88
CA ALA A 21 -34.10 -4.76 11.15
C ALA A 21 -32.72 -5.24 11.60
N THR A 22 -32.66 -6.24 12.48
CA THR A 22 -31.36 -6.82 12.91
C THR A 22 -30.63 -7.52 11.77
N LEU A 23 -31.33 -8.18 10.87
CA LEU A 23 -30.74 -8.84 9.69
C LEU A 23 -30.17 -7.82 8.71
N ILE A 24 -30.89 -6.74 8.45
CA ILE A 24 -30.40 -5.63 7.61
C ILE A 24 -29.15 -5.00 8.23
N THR A 25 -29.16 -4.73 9.54
CA THR A 25 -28.01 -4.16 10.24
C THR A 25 -26.78 -5.09 10.19
N ALA A 26 -26.98 -6.40 10.34
CA ALA A 26 -25.91 -7.39 10.26
C ALA A 26 -25.32 -7.47 8.84
N VAL A 27 -26.18 -7.41 7.81
CA VAL A 27 -25.72 -7.39 6.40
C VAL A 27 -24.95 -6.10 6.10
N PHE A 28 -25.44 -4.95 6.54
CA PHE A 28 -24.71 -3.68 6.37
C PHE A 28 -23.37 -3.68 7.12
N ALA A 29 -23.35 -4.19 8.36
CA ALA A 29 -22.11 -4.32 9.13
C ALA A 29 -21.10 -5.26 8.45
N TRP A 30 -21.57 -6.35 7.84
CA TRP A 30 -20.72 -7.26 7.09
C TRP A 30 -20.18 -6.63 5.80
N PHE A 31 -21.03 -5.91 5.06
CA PHE A 31 -20.61 -5.18 3.84
C PHE A 31 -19.63 -4.04 4.14
N THR A 32 -19.84 -3.29 5.22
CA THR A 32 -18.90 -2.22 5.62
C THR A 32 -17.58 -2.78 6.15
N HIS A 33 -17.59 -3.98 6.74
CA HIS A 33 -16.37 -4.62 7.23
C HIS A 33 -15.57 -5.32 6.11
N SER A 34 -16.25 -5.82 5.06
CA SER A 34 -15.57 -6.43 3.90
C SER A 34 -14.95 -5.42 2.95
N ASN A 35 -15.37 -4.16 3.02
CA ASN A 35 -14.78 -3.04 2.29
C ASN A 35 -13.79 -2.23 3.16
N ALA A 36 -13.15 -2.85 4.15
CA ALA A 36 -11.99 -2.25 4.77
C ALA A 36 -10.93 -2.07 3.67
N GLU A 37 -10.90 -0.88 3.09
CA GLU A 37 -9.87 -0.47 2.14
C GLU A 37 -8.53 -0.73 2.80
N GLN A 38 -7.74 -1.63 2.22
CA GLN A 38 -6.37 -1.84 2.65
C GLN A 38 -5.63 -0.54 2.33
N SER A 39 -5.52 0.33 3.32
CA SER A 39 -4.75 1.56 3.18
C SER A 39 -3.27 1.28 3.38
N ILE A 40 -2.41 2.01 2.68
CA ILE A 40 -0.98 2.01 2.99
C ILE A 40 -0.81 2.72 4.33
N VAL A 41 -0.21 2.00 5.29
CA VAL A 41 0.08 2.55 6.61
C VAL A 41 1.51 3.06 6.62
N PHE A 42 1.68 4.35 6.89
CA PHE A 42 2.96 4.94 7.22
C PHE A 42 3.12 4.94 8.74
N SER A 43 4.16 4.27 9.21
CA SER A 43 4.53 4.27 10.63
C SER A 43 5.71 5.22 10.82
N THR A 44 5.58 6.16 11.75
CA THR A 44 6.59 7.16 12.04
C THR A 44 7.32 6.86 13.34
N GLY A 45 8.59 7.22 13.40
CA GLY A 45 9.39 7.18 14.62
C GLY A 45 9.16 8.40 15.52
N THR A 46 10.15 8.80 16.32
CA THR A 46 10.07 9.86 17.34
C THR A 46 10.06 11.29 16.78
N ILE A 47 10.32 11.49 15.50
CA ILE A 47 10.30 12.78 14.78
C ILE A 47 9.07 12.82 13.87
N GLU A 48 8.53 14.02 13.66
CA GLU A 48 7.39 14.21 12.78
C GLU A 48 7.83 14.06 11.31
N VAL A 49 7.26 13.08 10.61
CA VAL A 49 7.52 12.79 9.20
C VAL A 49 6.21 12.70 8.45
N GLU A 50 6.17 13.32 7.29
CA GLU A 50 5.08 13.20 6.32
C GLU A 50 5.58 12.32 5.17
N ALA A 51 4.73 11.42 4.69
CA ALA A 51 5.06 10.56 3.56
C ALA A 51 3.85 10.41 2.63
N GLU A 52 4.09 10.62 1.34
CA GLU A 52 3.07 10.49 0.31
C GLU A 52 3.54 9.52 -0.78
N LEU A 53 2.69 8.56 -1.10
CA LEU A 53 2.93 7.62 -2.18
C LEU A 53 2.13 8.03 -3.41
N TYR A 54 2.79 8.02 -4.54
CA TYR A 54 2.18 8.26 -5.85
C TYR A 54 2.39 7.06 -6.75
N GLN A 55 1.42 6.76 -7.59
CA GLN A 55 1.49 5.72 -8.61
C GLN A 55 1.28 6.32 -9.99
N ALA A 56 2.12 5.93 -10.94
CA ALA A 56 1.88 6.15 -12.36
C ALA A 56 1.32 4.89 -12.99
N ASN A 57 0.46 5.05 -13.98
CA ASN A 57 -0.09 3.95 -14.75
C ASN A 57 0.75 3.70 -16.01
N ASP A 58 0.80 2.43 -16.41
CA ASP A 58 1.26 1.97 -17.72
C ASP A 58 0.00 1.39 -18.41
N PRO A 59 -0.82 2.25 -19.08
CA PRO A 59 -2.14 1.85 -19.56
C PRO A 59 -2.10 0.89 -20.74
N ASP A 60 -1.03 0.88 -21.53
CA ASP A 60 -0.85 0.02 -22.69
C ASP A 60 -0.02 -1.24 -22.38
N CYS A 61 0.50 -1.35 -21.16
CA CYS A 61 1.27 -2.50 -20.67
C CYS A 61 2.46 -2.86 -21.58
N ASP A 62 3.05 -1.86 -22.25
CA ASP A 62 4.16 -2.06 -23.19
C ASP A 62 5.51 -2.19 -22.47
N GLY A 63 5.53 -1.91 -21.16
CA GLY A 63 6.72 -1.95 -20.33
C GLY A 63 7.58 -0.71 -20.45
N VAL A 64 7.10 0.30 -21.16
CA VAL A 64 7.70 1.63 -21.23
C VAL A 64 6.88 2.57 -20.36
N PHE A 65 7.57 3.27 -19.47
CA PHE A 65 6.91 4.29 -18.65
C PHE A 65 6.52 5.48 -19.55
N ASP A 66 5.22 5.73 -19.66
CA ASP A 66 4.72 6.93 -20.36
C ASP A 66 4.93 8.17 -19.48
N PRO A 67 5.87 9.09 -19.84
CA PRO A 67 6.12 10.28 -19.07
C PRO A 67 4.92 11.25 -19.06
N ALA A 68 3.93 11.06 -19.94
CA ALA A 68 2.71 11.85 -19.96
C ALA A 68 1.70 11.39 -18.88
N THR A 69 1.85 10.20 -18.33
CA THR A 69 1.03 9.73 -17.21
C THR A 69 1.49 10.38 -15.92
N ALA A 70 0.78 11.40 -15.48
CA ALA A 70 1.05 12.05 -14.21
C ALA A 70 0.95 11.06 -13.05
N TYR A 71 1.90 11.10 -12.13
CA TYR A 71 1.81 10.41 -10.86
C TYR A 71 0.57 10.88 -10.10
N GLN A 72 -0.28 9.96 -9.69
CA GLN A 72 -1.47 10.22 -8.89
C GLN A 72 -1.25 9.75 -7.46
N LEU A 73 -1.73 10.52 -6.49
CA LEU A 73 -1.66 10.17 -5.07
C LEU A 73 -2.39 8.84 -4.84
N LYS A 74 -1.69 7.90 -4.19
CA LYS A 74 -2.21 6.58 -3.85
C LYS A 74 -2.45 6.48 -2.36
N THR A 75 -3.71 6.38 -1.99
CA THR A 75 -4.16 6.26 -0.59
C THR A 75 -4.48 4.82 -0.17
N SER A 76 -4.55 3.91 -1.14
CA SER A 76 -4.80 2.48 -0.89
C SER A 76 -3.53 1.65 -0.98
N ALA A 77 -3.56 0.42 -0.49
CA ALA A 77 -2.48 -0.56 -0.65
C ALA A 77 -2.05 -0.72 -2.13
N ILE A 78 -0.81 -1.11 -2.35
CA ILE A 78 -0.36 -1.52 -3.68
C ILE A 78 -0.87 -2.94 -3.92
N GLU A 79 -1.81 -3.08 -4.82
CA GLU A 79 -2.36 -4.37 -5.24
C GLU A 79 -2.02 -4.64 -6.70
N ILE A 80 -1.48 -5.82 -6.96
CA ILE A 80 -1.23 -6.32 -8.31
C ILE A 80 -2.11 -7.52 -8.51
N ASN A 81 -3.21 -7.31 -9.24
CA ASN A 81 -4.19 -8.30 -9.60
C ASN A 81 -4.05 -8.59 -11.10
N ASN A 82 -4.29 -9.84 -11.50
CA ASN A 82 -4.32 -10.22 -12.94
C ASN A 82 -3.05 -9.81 -13.69
N VAL A 83 -1.90 -10.29 -13.20
CA VAL A 83 -0.58 -9.96 -13.77
C VAL A 83 -0.55 -10.15 -15.30
N VAL A 84 -0.11 -9.11 -16.00
CA VAL A 84 0.12 -9.12 -17.44
C VAL A 84 1.64 -9.11 -17.68
N SER A 85 2.08 -9.97 -18.58
CA SER A 85 3.50 -10.12 -18.91
C SER A 85 4.09 -8.81 -19.44
N GLY A 86 5.16 -8.35 -18.81
CA GLY A 86 5.85 -7.12 -19.16
C GLY A 86 5.28 -5.84 -18.56
N GLN A 87 4.15 -5.92 -17.85
CA GLN A 87 3.56 -4.76 -17.18
C GLN A 87 4.49 -4.15 -16.13
N ILE A 88 4.52 -2.83 -16.04
CA ILE A 88 5.30 -2.07 -15.08
C ILE A 88 4.37 -1.23 -14.20
N TYR A 89 4.56 -1.33 -12.90
CA TYR A 89 3.94 -0.46 -11.92
C TYR A 89 5.02 0.47 -11.35
N SER A 90 4.87 1.77 -11.60
CA SER A 90 5.85 2.77 -11.17
C SER A 90 5.30 3.58 -10.00
N PHE A 91 6.14 3.77 -8.99
CA PHE A 91 5.80 4.47 -7.77
C PHE A 91 6.83 5.55 -7.45
N LYS A 92 6.35 6.64 -6.85
CA LYS A 92 7.14 7.71 -6.28
C LYS A 92 6.72 7.91 -4.84
N LEU A 93 7.62 7.69 -3.90
CA LEU A 93 7.42 8.00 -2.49
C LEU A 93 8.15 9.29 -2.17
N VAL A 94 7.40 10.28 -1.71
CA VAL A 94 7.91 11.56 -1.22
C VAL A 94 7.90 11.52 0.29
N VAL A 95 9.04 11.79 0.91
CA VAL A 95 9.18 11.81 2.37
C VAL A 95 9.69 13.17 2.80
N LYS A 96 9.04 13.77 3.78
CA LYS A 96 9.35 15.11 4.27
C LYS A 96 9.53 15.12 5.78
N ASN A 97 10.63 15.66 6.25
CA ASN A 97 10.85 15.93 7.66
C ASN A 97 10.08 17.19 8.08
N GLN A 98 9.01 17.01 8.84
CA GLN A 98 8.20 18.10 9.42
C GLN A 98 8.67 18.52 10.80
N GLY A 99 9.68 17.84 11.35
CA GLY A 99 10.27 18.15 12.65
C GLY A 99 11.13 19.40 12.63
N THR A 100 11.84 19.63 13.72
CA THR A 100 12.72 20.78 13.92
C THR A 100 14.19 20.41 14.01
N ILE A 101 14.51 19.13 13.84
CA ILE A 101 15.87 18.58 13.90
C ILE A 101 16.11 17.59 12.76
N PRO A 102 17.36 17.40 12.31
CA PRO A 102 17.66 16.38 11.32
C PRO A 102 17.48 14.98 11.91
N GLY A 103 17.16 14.02 11.04
CA GLY A 103 16.99 12.64 11.43
C GLY A 103 17.53 11.65 10.41
N SER A 104 17.95 10.47 10.86
CA SER A 104 18.27 9.36 9.99
C SER A 104 16.97 8.73 9.45
N LEU A 105 16.88 8.56 8.13
CA LEU A 105 15.71 8.03 7.45
C LEU A 105 15.91 6.57 7.10
N LYS A 106 14.86 5.76 7.34
CA LYS A 106 14.79 4.38 6.88
C LYS A 106 13.41 4.07 6.33
N ILE A 107 13.37 3.52 5.13
CA ILE A 107 12.15 3.14 4.43
C ILE A 107 12.13 1.63 4.26
N THR A 108 11.07 0.99 4.75
CA THR A 108 10.94 -0.48 4.75
C THR A 108 9.59 -0.90 4.18
N LEU A 109 9.61 -1.78 3.19
CA LEU A 109 8.43 -2.53 2.77
C LEU A 109 8.19 -3.63 3.79
N MET A 110 7.01 -3.63 4.42
CA MET A 110 6.70 -4.50 5.56
C MET A 110 5.80 -5.66 5.15
N ASN A 111 5.99 -6.80 5.82
CA ASN A 111 5.10 -7.97 5.73
C ASN A 111 4.85 -8.43 4.28
N LEU A 112 5.87 -8.34 3.44
CA LEU A 112 5.78 -8.78 2.05
C LEU A 112 5.45 -10.28 2.00
N PRO A 113 4.46 -10.71 1.19
CA PRO A 113 4.05 -12.09 1.14
C PRO A 113 5.15 -12.98 0.53
N ASN A 114 5.21 -14.24 0.97
CA ASN A 114 6.04 -15.26 0.34
C ASN A 114 5.14 -16.13 -0.55
N MET A 115 5.05 -15.78 -1.81
CA MET A 115 4.14 -16.41 -2.78
C MET A 115 4.89 -16.82 -4.04
N THR A 116 4.34 -17.73 -4.82
CA THR A 116 4.91 -18.16 -6.11
C THR A 116 5.08 -16.97 -7.07
N ILE A 117 4.16 -16.00 -7.02
CA ILE A 117 4.20 -14.81 -7.85
C ILE A 117 5.46 -13.95 -7.61
N ASN A 118 6.10 -14.01 -6.44
CA ASN A 118 7.33 -13.25 -6.17
C ASN A 118 8.44 -13.57 -7.18
N ASN A 119 8.46 -14.81 -7.71
CA ASN A 119 9.43 -15.22 -8.75
C ASN A 119 9.14 -14.60 -10.13
N ALA A 120 7.90 -14.12 -10.32
CA ALA A 120 7.47 -13.46 -11.54
C ALA A 120 7.54 -11.92 -11.45
N LEU A 121 7.91 -11.39 -10.29
CA LEU A 121 8.01 -9.95 -10.05
C LEU A 121 9.47 -9.55 -9.84
N THR A 122 9.87 -8.47 -10.47
CA THR A 122 11.19 -7.84 -10.27
C THR A 122 10.96 -6.47 -9.61
N LEU A 123 11.65 -6.21 -8.51
CA LEU A 123 11.69 -4.90 -7.87
C LEU A 123 12.90 -4.12 -8.38
N LYS A 124 12.66 -2.95 -8.97
CA LYS A 124 13.69 -1.96 -9.30
C LYS A 124 13.49 -0.72 -8.44
N TYR A 125 14.57 -0.14 -7.93
CA TYR A 125 14.46 1.06 -7.10
C TYR A 125 15.68 1.97 -7.26
N SER A 126 15.44 3.26 -7.10
CA SER A 126 16.51 4.28 -7.13
C SER A 126 17.22 4.36 -5.78
N GLU A 127 18.33 5.04 -5.74
CA GLU A 127 18.77 5.71 -4.52
C GLU A 127 17.88 6.94 -4.28
N LEU A 128 17.89 7.47 -3.05
CA LEU A 128 17.13 8.66 -2.71
C LEU A 128 17.57 9.85 -3.58
N ASP A 129 16.60 10.61 -4.05
CA ASP A 129 16.77 11.77 -4.92
C ASP A 129 17.42 11.49 -6.29
N GLN A 130 17.48 10.21 -6.68
CA GLN A 130 17.95 9.81 -7.99
C GLN A 130 16.80 9.46 -8.93
N SER A 131 16.93 9.82 -10.20
CA SER A 131 15.95 9.50 -11.24
C SER A 131 16.15 8.13 -11.91
N THR A 132 17.25 7.45 -11.58
CA THR A 132 17.63 6.17 -12.20
C THR A 132 17.44 5.01 -11.23
N TYR A 133 16.91 3.89 -11.72
CA TYR A 133 16.75 2.65 -10.94
C TYR A 133 18.07 1.87 -10.90
N ALA A 134 18.98 2.29 -10.02
CA ALA A 134 20.31 1.68 -9.88
C ALA A 134 20.27 0.28 -9.25
N ASN A 135 19.22 -0.03 -8.48
CA ASN A 135 19.11 -1.27 -7.72
C ASN A 135 18.04 -2.19 -8.31
N THR A 136 18.32 -3.50 -8.34
CA THR A 136 17.37 -4.49 -8.87
C THR A 136 17.36 -5.75 -8.02
N LYS A 137 16.16 -6.23 -7.69
CA LYS A 137 15.90 -7.56 -7.12
C LYS A 137 15.10 -8.37 -8.13
N THR A 138 15.71 -9.34 -8.77
CA THR A 138 15.12 -10.18 -9.84
C THR A 138 14.01 -11.10 -9.34
N VAL A 139 13.99 -11.40 -8.04
CA VAL A 139 12.88 -12.02 -7.32
C VAL A 139 12.41 -11.01 -6.31
N PHE A 140 11.08 -10.80 -6.26
CA PHE A 140 10.52 -9.85 -5.31
C PHE A 140 10.78 -10.32 -3.88
N PRO A 141 11.31 -9.46 -2.98
CA PRO A 141 11.61 -9.85 -1.61
C PRO A 141 10.35 -10.28 -0.84
N ASN A 142 10.55 -11.03 0.23
CA ASN A 142 9.51 -11.39 1.19
C ASN A 142 9.88 -10.89 2.59
N GLY A 143 8.91 -10.90 3.50
CA GLY A 143 9.09 -10.38 4.86
C GLY A 143 9.29 -8.88 4.89
N ASN A 144 10.27 -8.40 5.65
CA ASN A 144 10.58 -6.98 5.76
C ASN A 144 11.81 -6.65 4.91
N PHE A 145 11.66 -5.72 3.98
CA PHE A 145 12.73 -5.33 3.08
C PHE A 145 13.01 -3.83 3.17
N VAL A 146 14.22 -3.47 3.62
CA VAL A 146 14.68 -2.07 3.61
C VAL A 146 14.99 -1.67 2.17
N ILE A 147 14.19 -0.75 1.63
CA ILE A 147 14.32 -0.30 0.24
C ILE A 147 15.23 0.92 0.12
N ALA A 148 15.29 1.78 1.14
CA ALA A 148 16.17 2.94 1.16
C ALA A 148 16.51 3.34 2.60
N SER A 149 17.66 3.99 2.76
CA SER A 149 18.08 4.64 4.01
C SER A 149 18.96 5.85 3.71
N MET A 150 18.94 6.83 4.61
CA MET A 150 19.76 8.04 4.54
C MET A 150 20.22 8.39 5.96
N ASP A 151 21.47 8.72 6.13
CA ASP A 151 22.05 9.01 7.44
C ASP A 151 21.51 10.31 8.04
N SER A 152 21.10 11.28 7.19
CA SER A 152 20.58 12.56 7.65
C SER A 152 19.62 13.18 6.64
N LEU A 153 18.34 13.27 7.01
CA LEU A 153 17.35 14.09 6.32
C LEU A 153 17.21 15.41 7.07
N SER A 154 17.50 16.51 6.38
CA SER A 154 17.41 17.86 6.93
C SER A 154 15.98 18.22 7.33
N TYR A 155 15.82 19.19 8.20
CA TYR A 155 14.54 19.83 8.54
C TYR A 155 14.37 21.21 7.92
N ALA A 156 15.45 21.77 7.34
CA ALA A 156 15.42 23.11 6.76
C ALA A 156 14.59 23.14 5.48
N SER A 157 13.73 24.15 5.37
CA SER A 157 12.89 24.34 4.19
C SER A 157 13.72 24.34 2.90
N GLY A 158 13.28 23.54 1.92
CA GLY A 158 13.96 23.34 0.64
C GLY A 158 14.99 22.21 0.61
N SER A 159 15.31 21.60 1.79
CA SER A 159 16.16 20.40 1.89
C SER A 159 15.59 19.36 2.85
N ASN A 160 14.35 19.53 3.28
CA ASN A 160 13.65 18.66 4.21
C ASN A 160 12.81 17.57 3.53
N GLU A 161 12.95 17.43 2.22
CA GLU A 161 12.21 16.46 1.41
C GLU A 161 13.19 15.56 0.67
N THR A 162 12.83 14.29 0.51
CA THR A 162 13.55 13.33 -0.32
C THR A 162 12.57 12.44 -1.09
N VAL A 163 13.00 11.94 -2.23
CA VAL A 163 12.17 11.15 -3.15
C VAL A 163 12.81 9.79 -3.39
N LEU A 164 12.01 8.74 -3.24
CA LEU A 164 12.34 7.38 -3.65
C LEU A 164 11.48 6.97 -4.85
N LEU A 165 12.11 6.54 -5.92
CA LEU A 165 11.42 5.92 -7.05
C LEU A 165 11.58 4.41 -6.99
N PHE A 166 10.49 3.67 -7.21
CA PHE A 166 10.57 2.23 -7.37
C PHE A 166 9.54 1.70 -8.36
N GLN A 167 9.86 0.56 -8.95
CA GLN A 167 9.03 -0.12 -9.93
C GLN A 167 8.87 -1.59 -9.57
N ILE A 168 7.68 -2.11 -9.82
CA ILE A 168 7.41 -3.54 -9.83
C ILE A 168 7.17 -3.92 -11.28
N VAL A 169 8.07 -4.75 -11.81
CA VAL A 169 8.04 -5.21 -13.21
C VAL A 169 7.59 -6.65 -13.22
N VAL A 170 6.52 -6.92 -13.97
CA VAL A 170 6.05 -8.29 -14.21
C VAL A 170 6.93 -8.93 -15.29
N ASN A 171 7.57 -10.04 -14.96
CA ASN A 171 8.48 -10.72 -15.86
C ASN A 171 7.75 -11.29 -17.08
N LYS A 172 8.45 -11.39 -18.21
CA LYS A 172 7.85 -11.89 -19.48
C LYS A 172 7.56 -13.40 -19.44
N ASN A 173 8.20 -14.15 -18.56
CA ASN A 173 8.11 -15.60 -18.47
C ASN A 173 7.07 -16.04 -17.40
N LEU A 174 5.81 -15.65 -17.60
CA LEU A 174 4.73 -16.10 -16.73
C LEU A 174 4.36 -17.55 -17.04
N THR A 175 4.00 -18.30 -16.00
CA THR A 175 3.42 -19.64 -16.10
C THR A 175 2.02 -19.65 -15.50
N ASN A 176 1.24 -20.70 -15.74
CA ASN A 176 -0.11 -20.84 -15.19
C ASN A 176 -0.16 -20.73 -13.66
N ALA A 177 0.94 -21.05 -12.97
CA ALA A 177 1.04 -20.91 -11.51
C ALA A 177 1.02 -19.47 -11.00
N HIS A 178 1.27 -18.48 -11.87
CA HIS A 178 1.30 -17.06 -11.50
C HIS A 178 -0.05 -16.37 -11.71
N TYR A 179 -0.92 -16.93 -12.56
CA TYR A 179 -2.23 -16.34 -12.85
C TYR A 179 -3.20 -16.53 -11.68
N GLY A 180 -4.07 -15.55 -11.47
CA GLY A 180 -5.08 -15.56 -10.40
C GLY A 180 -4.53 -15.35 -9.00
N GLN A 181 -3.23 -15.04 -8.85
CA GLN A 181 -2.66 -14.61 -7.59
C GLN A 181 -2.77 -13.10 -7.45
N THR A 182 -3.02 -12.64 -6.23
CA THR A 182 -2.98 -11.22 -5.85
C THR A 182 -1.76 -10.98 -5.02
N PHE A 183 -0.91 -10.05 -5.44
CA PHE A 183 0.23 -9.59 -4.67
C PHE A 183 -0.10 -8.23 -4.03
N VAL A 184 0.14 -8.10 -2.73
CA VAL A 184 -0.23 -6.90 -1.96
C VAL A 184 0.95 -6.40 -1.14
N ILE A 185 1.23 -5.09 -1.24
CA ILE A 185 2.05 -4.36 -0.27
C ILE A 185 1.10 -3.47 0.53
N SER A 186 0.79 -3.88 1.74
CA SER A 186 -0.15 -3.18 2.61
C SER A 186 0.51 -2.09 3.46
N THR A 187 1.81 -2.17 3.68
CA THR A 187 2.51 -1.27 4.60
C THR A 187 3.87 -0.89 4.07
N ILE A 188 4.10 0.42 3.96
CA ILE A 188 5.42 1.02 3.79
C ILE A 188 5.72 1.75 5.11
N LYS A 189 6.74 1.27 5.83
CA LYS A 189 7.18 1.91 7.08
C LYS A 189 8.23 2.94 6.76
N VAL A 190 7.98 4.18 7.14
CA VAL A 190 8.94 5.29 7.08
C VAL A 190 9.31 5.63 8.50
N GLU A 191 10.57 5.49 8.83
CA GLU A 191 11.15 5.79 10.15
C GLU A 191 12.12 6.95 10.01
N LEU A 192 11.95 7.95 10.84
CA LEU A 192 12.89 9.05 10.99
C LEU A 192 13.33 9.08 12.45
N GLU A 193 14.60 8.82 12.71
CA GLU A 193 15.18 8.76 14.06
C GLU A 193 16.11 9.94 14.26
N GLN A 194 16.08 10.51 15.47
CA GLN A 194 16.98 11.60 15.83
C GLN A 194 18.44 11.14 15.75
N ILE A 195 19.29 11.95 15.12
CA ILE A 195 20.72 11.73 15.12
C ILE A 195 21.25 12.22 16.47
N PRO A 196 21.91 11.36 17.28
CA PRO A 196 22.52 11.81 18.53
C PRO A 196 23.53 12.92 18.25
N PRO A 197 23.64 13.94 19.12
CA PRO A 197 24.67 14.95 18.98
C PRO A 197 26.06 14.27 19.02
N THR A 198 26.89 14.60 18.06
CA THR A 198 28.29 14.13 18.02
C THR A 198 28.99 14.67 19.25
N PRO A 199 29.68 13.85 20.06
CA PRO A 199 30.39 14.30 21.27
C PRO A 199 31.54 15.27 20.97
#